data_3b68e9f8c02f163accb48b6d3d8286c4
#
_entry.id   3b68e9f8c02f163accb48b6d3d8286c4
#
_cell.length_a   1.000
_cell.length_b   1.000
_cell.length_c   1.000
_cell.angle_alpha   90.00
_cell.angle_beta   90.00
_cell.angle_gamma   90.00
#
_symmetry.space_group_name_H-M   'P 1'
#
loop_
_entity.id
_entity.type
_entity.pdbx_description
1 polymer ?
#
loop_
_entity_poly.entity_id
_entity_poly.type
_entity_poly.pdbx_seq_one_letter_code
_entity_poly.pdbx_strand_id
1 'polypeptide(L)' 'MNWEQVEGQWKQIKGDVKQKWAKLTDDDLQFAAGKEDELIGRIQKRTGETREAVEKALHETCTSCQ' A
#
# COMPACT_ATOMS: atom_id res chain seq x y z
N MET A 1 2.61 -8.01 9.46
CA MET A 1 2.64 -6.58 9.09
C MET A 1 1.88 -5.76 10.12
N ASN A 2 2.41 -4.62 10.52
CA ASN A 2 1.74 -3.73 11.47
C ASN A 2 1.08 -2.57 10.71
N TRP A 3 -0.23 -2.61 10.59
CA TRP A 3 -0.96 -1.60 9.82
C TRP A 3 -0.94 -0.21 10.46
N GLU A 4 -0.80 -0.13 11.78
CA GLU A 4 -0.66 1.18 12.43
C GLU A 4 0.59 1.91 11.97
N GLN A 5 1.70 1.17 11.82
CA GLN A 5 2.94 1.75 11.32
C GLN A 5 2.83 2.10 9.85
N VAL A 6 2.17 1.27 9.05
CA VAL A 6 1.91 1.57 7.65
C VAL A 6 1.10 2.86 7.53
N GLU A 7 0.06 2.98 8.34
CA GLU A 7 -0.78 4.17 8.36
C GLU A 7 0.02 5.41 8.75
N GLY A 8 0.86 5.29 9.77
CA GLY A 8 1.68 6.41 10.24
C GLY A 8 2.69 6.90 9.22
N GLN A 9 3.11 6.02 8.29
CA GLN A 9 4.08 6.37 7.24
C GLN A 9 3.43 6.40 5.86
N TRP A 10 2.11 6.47 5.81
CA TRP A 10 1.39 6.30 4.55
C TRP A 10 1.79 7.30 3.47
N LYS A 11 2.04 8.55 3.85
CA LYS A 11 2.42 9.58 2.89
C LYS A 11 3.69 9.19 2.13
N GLN A 12 4.69 8.66 2.84
CA GLN A 12 5.93 8.20 2.24
C GLN A 12 5.70 6.89 1.46
N ILE A 13 4.99 5.96 2.06
CA ILE A 13 4.70 4.67 1.44
C ILE A 13 3.93 4.86 0.13
N LYS A 14 2.98 5.77 0.14
CA LYS A 14 2.20 6.09 -1.05
C LYS A 14 3.09 6.51 -2.22
N GLY A 15 4.04 7.39 -1.96
CA GLY A 15 4.98 7.82 -2.98
C GLY A 15 5.81 6.68 -3.54
N ASP A 16 6.33 5.82 -2.65
CA ASP A 16 7.16 4.69 -3.06
C ASP A 16 6.35 3.66 -3.86
N VAL A 17 5.12 3.40 -3.43
CA VAL A 17 4.25 2.45 -4.10
C VAL A 17 3.86 2.95 -5.49
N LYS A 18 3.63 4.24 -5.64
CA LYS A 18 3.35 4.83 -6.95
C LYS A 18 4.53 4.70 -7.91
N GLN A 19 5.74 4.79 -7.38
CA GLN A 19 6.94 4.57 -8.19
C GLN A 19 7.09 3.12 -8.61
N LYS A 20 6.76 2.21 -7.69
CA LYS A 20 6.84 0.79 -7.97
C LYS A 20 5.79 0.35 -9.00
N TRP A 21 4.59 0.86 -8.88
CA TRP A 21 3.48 0.55 -9.78
C TRP A 21 2.91 1.83 -10.35
N ALA A 22 3.41 2.22 -11.52
CA ALA A 22 3.05 3.49 -12.16
C ALA A 22 1.56 3.60 -12.49
N LYS A 23 0.86 2.47 -12.56
CA LYS A 23 -0.58 2.45 -12.84
C LYS A 23 -1.42 3.00 -11.70
N LEU A 24 -0.86 3.07 -10.50
CA LEU A 24 -1.61 3.54 -9.33
C LEU A 24 -1.71 5.06 -9.33
N THR A 25 -2.87 5.55 -8.92
CA THR A 25 -3.14 6.98 -8.77
C THR A 25 -3.34 7.30 -7.29
N ASP A 26 -3.37 8.60 -6.97
CA ASP A 26 -3.65 9.03 -5.60
C ASP A 26 -5.00 8.51 -5.11
N ASP A 27 -6.00 8.48 -5.99
CA ASP A 27 -7.33 7.98 -5.64
C ASP A 27 -7.28 6.50 -5.27
N ASP A 28 -6.47 5.72 -5.99
CA ASP A 28 -6.32 4.30 -5.70
C ASP A 28 -5.63 4.05 -4.36
N LEU A 29 -4.83 5.01 -3.91
CA LEU A 29 -4.03 4.89 -2.70
C LEU A 29 -4.59 5.66 -1.52
N GLN A 30 -5.86 6.07 -1.58
CA GLN A 30 -6.53 6.63 -0.43
C GLN A 30 -6.68 5.57 0.64
N PHE A 31 -6.19 5.87 1.82
CA PHE A 31 -6.17 4.92 2.94
C PHE A 31 -6.87 5.53 4.15
N ALA A 32 -7.81 4.80 4.69
CA ALA A 32 -8.49 5.16 5.93
C ALA A 32 -8.27 4.06 6.95
N ALA A 33 -8.22 4.41 8.22
CA ALA A 33 -8.05 3.44 9.31
C ALA A 33 -9.12 2.35 9.20
N GLY A 34 -8.72 1.10 9.28
CA GLY A 34 -9.64 -0.04 9.21
C GLY A 34 -10.05 -0.43 7.80
N LYS A 35 -9.50 0.21 6.77
CA LYS A 35 -9.86 -0.09 5.38
C LYS A 35 -8.72 -0.77 4.62
N GLU A 36 -7.93 -1.57 5.31
CA GLU A 36 -6.78 -2.25 4.74
C GLU A 36 -7.16 -3.17 3.59
N ASP A 37 -8.22 -3.95 3.76
CA ASP A 37 -8.66 -4.87 2.73
C ASP A 37 -9.11 -4.15 1.47
N GLU A 38 -9.78 -3.02 1.64
CA GLU A 38 -10.22 -2.21 0.51
C GLU A 38 -9.04 -1.64 -0.26
N LEU A 39 -8.04 -1.14 0.47
CA LEU A 39 -6.82 -0.62 -0.14
C LEU A 39 -6.12 -1.70 -0.95
N ILE A 40 -5.90 -2.85 -0.36
CA ILE A 40 -5.25 -3.97 -1.02
C ILE A 40 -6.02 -4.39 -2.27
N GLY A 41 -7.34 -4.46 -2.17
CA GLY A 41 -8.18 -4.82 -3.29
C GLY A 41 -8.05 -3.86 -4.46
N ARG A 42 -7.98 -2.56 -4.18
CA ARG A 42 -7.80 -1.56 -5.23
C ARG A 42 -6.44 -1.73 -5.92
N ILE A 43 -5.40 -1.95 -5.14
CA ILE A 43 -4.06 -2.14 -5.70
C ILE A 43 -4.03 -3.41 -6.55
N GLN A 44 -4.61 -4.50 -6.07
CA GLN A 44 -4.69 -5.74 -6.84
C GLN A 44 -5.41 -5.54 -8.17
N LYS A 45 -6.50 -4.79 -8.14
CA LYS A 45 -7.29 -4.54 -9.35
C LYS A 45 -6.49 -3.76 -10.38
N ARG A 46 -5.68 -2.81 -9.94
CA ARG A 46 -4.89 -1.98 -10.85
C ARG A 46 -3.64 -2.66 -11.34
N THR A 47 -2.99 -3.46 -10.50
CA THR A 47 -1.68 -4.04 -10.81
C THR A 47 -1.77 -5.49 -11.25
N GLY A 48 -2.84 -6.20 -10.92
CA GLY A 48 -2.94 -7.63 -11.16
C GLY A 48 -2.12 -8.48 -10.22
N GLU A 49 -1.56 -7.87 -9.16
CA GLU A 49 -0.73 -8.58 -8.19
C GLU A 49 -1.56 -9.40 -7.21
N THR A 50 -0.91 -10.38 -6.56
CA THR A 50 -1.55 -11.13 -5.49
C THR A 50 -1.60 -10.29 -4.21
N ARG A 51 -2.49 -10.68 -3.27
CA ARG A 51 -2.54 -10.01 -1.98
C ARG A 51 -1.20 -10.08 -1.26
N GLU A 52 -0.55 -11.24 -1.30
CA GLU A 52 0.75 -11.41 -0.67
C GLU A 52 1.80 -10.47 -1.26
N ALA A 53 1.80 -10.32 -2.58
CA ALA A 53 2.74 -9.42 -3.24
C ALA A 53 2.50 -7.96 -2.85
N VAL A 54 1.23 -7.56 -2.74
CA VAL A 54 0.88 -6.20 -2.33
C VAL A 54 1.30 -5.95 -0.88
N GLU A 55 0.98 -6.87 0.02
CA GLU A 55 1.34 -6.74 1.42
C GLU A 55 2.86 -6.69 1.60
N LYS A 56 3.58 -7.53 0.88
CA LYS A 56 5.04 -7.54 0.94
C LYS A 56 5.62 -6.20 0.47
N ALA A 57 5.09 -5.65 -0.61
CA ALA A 57 5.56 -4.37 -1.11
C ALA A 57 5.32 -3.25 -0.11
N LEU A 58 4.13 -3.23 0.50
CA LEU A 58 3.82 -2.23 1.51
C LEU A 58 4.73 -2.36 2.73
N HIS A 59 5.01 -3.58 3.15
CA HIS A 59 5.89 -3.83 4.28
C HIS A 59 7.33 -3.38 3.97
N GLU A 60 7.81 -3.66 2.77
CA GLU A 60 9.17 -3.28 2.35
C GLU A 60 9.35 -1.78 2.26
N THR A 61 8.30 -1.05 1.89
CA THR A 61 8.37 0.42 1.81
C THR A 61 8.20 1.09 3.17
N CYS A 62 7.69 0.39 4.16
CA CYS A 62 7.50 0.92 5.50
C CYS A 62 8.79 0.70 6.31
N THR A 63 9.58 1.75 6.48
CA THR A 63 10.89 1.61 7.14
C THR A 63 10.77 1.22 8.60
N SER A 64 9.74 1.66 9.32
CA SER A 64 9.57 1.30 10.72
C SER A 64 8.85 -0.01 10.94
N CYS A 65 8.38 -0.66 9.87
CA CYS A 65 7.72 -1.97 9.95
C CYS A 65 8.68 -3.15 9.90
N GLN A 66 9.95 -2.88 9.69
CA GLN A 66 10.97 -3.93 9.54
C GLN A 66 11.62 -4.30 10.85
#